data_c13cddab5dc38068d4145660d1e8a5e4
#
_entry.id   c13cddab5dc38068d4145660d1e8a5e4
#
_cell.length_a   1.000
_cell.length_b   1.000
_cell.length_c   1.000
_cell.angle_alpha   90.00
_cell.angle_beta   90.00
_cell.angle_gamma   90.00
#
_symmetry.space_group_name_H-M   'P 1'
#
loop_
_entity.id
_entity.type
_entity.pdbx_description
1 polymer ?
#
loop_
_entity_poly.entity_id
_entity_poly.type
_entity_poly.pdbx_seq_one_letter_code
_entity_poly.pdbx_strand_id
1 'polypeptide(L)'
;MNRRLVGFLGIGAWVLFWAASVALAALRPSYSHVVNTVSELGAVGTPHATAWNVFGFIIPGVLLAIVGATIARTANPVPSLSRTLATVLLVLCGLAVAGQGVMPAVMANGVADVASISTRGHFVCSLISAAAWAVGALLLVGPMKRNPYWQNVYIVSAALVVLTLVVALALRGTLPDGLAQRIGNAFFCVWFILMSLKLVWLEPQLASSVRVGGPV
;
A
#
# COMPACT_ATOMS: atom_id res chain seq x y z
N MET A 1 9.82 14.62 11.28
CA MET A 1 10.21 13.20 11.22
C MET A 1 11.22 13.04 10.09
N ASN A 2 12.32 12.33 10.32
CA ASN A 2 13.39 12.09 9.35
C ASN A 2 12.83 11.29 8.14
N ARG A 3 12.96 11.85 6.93
CA ARG A 3 12.40 11.28 5.69
C ARG A 3 13.00 9.91 5.36
N ARG A 4 14.29 9.75 5.63
CA ARG A 4 15.01 8.49 5.43
C ARG A 4 14.43 7.38 6.31
N LEU A 5 14.16 7.67 7.58
CA LEU A 5 13.50 6.74 8.48
C LEU A 5 12.11 6.34 7.94
N VAL A 6 11.32 7.33 7.48
CA VAL A 6 10.00 7.04 6.88
C VAL A 6 10.11 6.16 5.64
N GLY A 7 11.12 6.38 4.80
CA GLY A 7 11.39 5.50 3.66
C GLY A 7 11.67 4.06 4.08
N PHE A 8 12.48 3.85 5.12
CA PHE A 8 12.72 2.50 5.67
C PHE A 8 11.46 1.88 6.27
N LEU A 9 10.60 2.67 6.93
CA LEU A 9 9.31 2.18 7.43
C LEU A 9 8.40 1.70 6.30
N GLY A 10 8.39 2.39 5.15
CA GLY A 10 7.62 1.97 3.99
C GLY A 10 8.10 0.67 3.36
N ILE A 11 9.41 0.49 3.26
CA ILE A 11 10.01 -0.79 2.80
C ILE A 11 9.70 -1.89 3.82
N GLY A 12 9.90 -1.60 5.11
CA GLY A 12 9.63 -2.54 6.21
C GLY A 12 8.18 -3.00 6.28
N ALA A 13 7.21 -2.13 5.97
CA ALA A 13 5.80 -2.48 5.93
C ALA A 13 5.53 -3.61 4.92
N TRP A 14 6.14 -3.53 3.75
CA TRP A 14 5.96 -4.54 2.70
C TRP A 14 6.77 -5.80 2.93
N VAL A 15 7.97 -5.69 3.47
CA VAL A 15 8.75 -6.85 3.92
C VAL A 15 7.95 -7.63 4.98
N LEU A 16 7.36 -6.93 5.95
CA LEU A 16 6.54 -7.53 6.99
C LEU A 16 5.30 -8.22 6.40
N PHE A 17 4.57 -7.55 5.50
CA PHE A 17 3.39 -8.11 4.83
C PHE A 17 3.71 -9.43 4.10
N TRP A 18 4.73 -9.42 3.24
CA TRP A 18 5.07 -10.61 2.45
C TRP A 18 5.71 -11.71 3.30
N ALA A 19 6.56 -11.36 4.26
CA ALA A 19 7.14 -12.34 5.21
C ALA A 19 6.04 -13.03 6.04
N ALA A 20 5.10 -12.25 6.59
CA ALA A 20 3.96 -12.80 7.33
C ALA A 20 3.08 -13.66 6.42
N SER A 21 2.81 -13.23 5.16
CA SER A 21 2.03 -14.01 4.20
C SER A 21 2.64 -15.37 3.93
N VAL A 22 3.95 -15.42 3.68
CA VAL A 22 4.65 -16.69 3.38
C VAL A 22 4.73 -17.57 4.63
N ALA A 23 5.12 -16.99 5.78
CA ALA A 23 5.30 -17.75 7.02
C ALA A 23 3.97 -18.37 7.51
N LEU A 24 2.89 -17.59 7.53
CA LEU A 24 1.60 -18.06 8.02
C LEU A 24 0.91 -19.01 7.04
N ALA A 25 1.11 -18.82 5.73
CA ALA A 25 0.65 -19.78 4.73
C ALA A 25 1.34 -21.14 4.87
N ALA A 26 2.65 -21.16 5.15
CA ALA A 26 3.40 -22.41 5.38
C ALA A 26 2.91 -23.20 6.59
N LEU A 27 2.29 -22.53 7.58
CA LEU A 27 1.68 -23.17 8.76
C LEU A 27 0.24 -23.70 8.49
N ARG A 28 -0.27 -23.52 7.27
CA ARG A 28 -1.62 -23.93 6.89
C ARG A 28 -1.58 -24.85 5.64
N PRO A 29 -1.51 -26.20 5.82
CA PRO A 29 -1.33 -27.16 4.71
C PRO A 29 -2.39 -27.06 3.62
N SER A 30 -3.62 -26.63 3.94
CA SER A 30 -4.72 -26.47 2.98
C SER A 30 -4.68 -25.13 2.23
N TYR A 31 -3.71 -24.26 2.50
CA TYR A 31 -3.63 -22.93 1.88
C TYR A 31 -2.79 -22.96 0.61
N SER A 32 -3.35 -22.44 -0.48
CA SER A 32 -2.67 -22.30 -1.76
C SER A 32 -2.52 -20.82 -2.12
N HIS A 33 -1.31 -20.37 -2.35
CA HIS A 33 -1.04 -19.00 -2.82
C HIS A 33 -1.69 -18.65 -4.17
N VAL A 34 -2.03 -19.66 -4.96
CA VAL A 34 -2.69 -19.49 -6.26
C VAL A 34 -4.20 -19.33 -6.10
N VAL A 35 -4.82 -20.15 -5.25
CA VAL A 35 -6.28 -20.21 -5.11
C VAL A 35 -6.77 -19.27 -4.02
N ASN A 36 -6.13 -19.32 -2.83
CA ASN A 36 -6.60 -18.57 -1.66
C ASN A 36 -6.09 -17.13 -1.65
N THR A 37 -6.95 -16.20 -1.33
CA THR A 37 -6.59 -14.79 -1.15
C THR A 37 -5.75 -14.59 0.12
N VAL A 38 -4.97 -13.51 0.17
CA VAL A 38 -4.18 -13.21 1.38
C VAL A 38 -5.06 -12.90 2.59
N SER A 39 -6.27 -12.36 2.38
CA SER A 39 -7.22 -12.08 3.44
C SER A 39 -7.77 -13.33 4.13
N GLU A 40 -7.79 -14.46 3.44
CA GLU A 40 -8.19 -15.74 4.04
C GLU A 40 -7.24 -16.24 5.13
N LEU A 41 -5.99 -15.75 5.17
CA LEU A 41 -5.07 -16.01 6.30
C LEU A 41 -5.58 -15.37 7.60
N GLY A 42 -6.30 -14.24 7.48
CA GLY A 42 -6.86 -13.52 8.61
C GLY A 42 -8.35 -13.77 8.85
N ALA A 43 -8.96 -14.68 8.12
CA ALA A 43 -10.39 -14.95 8.26
C ALA A 43 -10.73 -15.50 9.66
N VAL A 44 -11.92 -15.15 10.15
CA VAL A 44 -12.39 -15.56 11.47
C VAL A 44 -12.36 -17.10 11.58
N GLY A 45 -11.79 -17.60 12.66
CA GLY A 45 -11.68 -19.05 12.91
C GLY A 45 -10.51 -19.75 12.21
N THR A 46 -9.71 -19.05 11.39
CA THR A 46 -8.52 -19.66 10.78
C THR A 46 -7.33 -19.67 11.77
N PRO A 47 -6.42 -20.65 11.67
CA PRO A 47 -5.21 -20.67 12.49
C PRO A 47 -4.39 -19.39 12.29
N HIS A 48 -3.91 -18.81 13.39
CA HIS A 48 -3.09 -17.59 13.39
C HIS A 48 -3.73 -16.34 12.74
N ALA A 49 -5.07 -16.30 12.60
CA ALA A 49 -5.79 -15.16 11.99
C ALA A 49 -5.41 -13.82 12.64
N THR A 50 -5.35 -13.75 13.96
CA THR A 50 -4.95 -12.53 14.68
C THR A 50 -3.52 -12.09 14.29
N ALA A 51 -2.58 -13.01 14.19
CA ALA A 51 -1.21 -12.69 13.78
C ALA A 51 -1.19 -12.11 12.35
N TRP A 52 -1.93 -12.72 11.41
CA TRP A 52 -2.06 -12.17 10.07
C TRP A 52 -2.70 -10.77 10.08
N ASN A 53 -3.81 -10.59 10.77
CA ASN A 53 -4.50 -9.30 10.81
C ASN A 53 -3.61 -8.18 11.38
N VAL A 54 -2.79 -8.49 12.39
CA VAL A 54 -1.85 -7.52 12.98
C VAL A 54 -0.66 -7.27 12.05
N PHE A 55 0.05 -8.31 11.62
CA PHE A 55 1.31 -8.18 10.86
C PHE A 55 1.10 -8.02 9.36
N GLY A 56 -0.02 -8.48 8.81
CA GLY A 56 -0.37 -8.33 7.39
C GLY A 56 -1.15 -7.05 7.08
N PHE A 57 -1.99 -6.57 8.00
CA PHE A 57 -2.86 -5.43 7.72
C PHE A 57 -2.64 -4.24 8.66
N ILE A 58 -2.76 -4.42 9.99
CA ILE A 58 -2.81 -3.28 10.92
C ILE A 58 -1.47 -2.54 10.93
N ILE A 59 -0.36 -3.22 11.23
CA ILE A 59 0.96 -2.58 11.28
C ILE A 59 1.36 -2.02 9.91
N PRO A 60 1.34 -2.80 8.81
CA PRO A 60 1.63 -2.25 7.49
C PRO A 60 0.75 -1.07 7.13
N GLY A 61 -0.55 -1.13 7.39
CA GLY A 61 -1.49 -0.06 7.08
C GLY A 61 -1.17 1.25 7.80
N VAL A 62 -0.88 1.21 9.09
CA VAL A 62 -0.46 2.40 9.86
C VAL A 62 0.85 2.98 9.31
N LEU A 63 1.83 2.13 9.00
CA LEU A 63 3.09 2.57 8.40
C LEU A 63 2.86 3.22 7.03
N LEU A 64 2.01 2.63 6.17
CA LEU A 64 1.68 3.17 4.86
C LEU A 64 0.96 4.53 4.96
N ALA A 65 0.13 4.78 5.97
CA ALA A 65 -0.48 6.08 6.20
C ALA A 65 0.58 7.17 6.47
N ILE A 66 1.57 6.87 7.31
CA ILE A 66 2.69 7.77 7.62
C ILE A 66 3.53 8.04 6.36
N VAL A 67 3.86 6.98 5.63
CA VAL A 67 4.65 7.03 4.39
C VAL A 67 3.92 7.82 3.32
N GLY A 68 2.64 7.55 3.10
CA GLY A 68 1.80 8.24 2.12
C GLY A 68 1.72 9.75 2.37
N ALA A 69 1.52 10.16 3.62
CA ALA A 69 1.55 11.58 4.00
C ALA A 69 2.89 12.24 3.69
N THR A 70 3.99 11.53 3.91
CA THR A 70 5.35 12.06 3.66
C THR A 70 5.64 12.14 2.16
N ILE A 71 5.25 11.14 1.37
CA ILE A 71 5.35 11.16 -0.09
C ILE A 71 4.62 12.38 -0.66
N ALA A 72 3.34 12.58 -0.29
CA ALA A 72 2.53 13.68 -0.81
C ALA A 72 3.14 15.05 -0.52
N ARG A 73 3.65 15.24 0.70
CA ARG A 73 4.26 16.51 1.14
C ARG A 73 5.62 16.77 0.50
N THR A 74 6.39 15.73 0.19
CA THR A 74 7.72 15.89 -0.43
C THR A 74 7.64 15.97 -1.95
N ALA A 75 6.71 15.25 -2.58
CA ALA A 75 6.49 15.31 -4.01
C ALA A 75 5.86 16.65 -4.44
N ASN A 76 5.00 17.21 -3.59
CA ASN A 76 4.37 18.52 -3.78
C ASN A 76 4.65 19.44 -2.57
N PRO A 77 5.84 20.09 -2.48
CA PRO A 77 6.24 20.85 -1.30
C PRO A 77 5.42 22.14 -1.09
N VAL A 78 4.87 22.71 -2.17
CA VAL A 78 4.05 23.93 -2.09
C VAL A 78 2.66 23.60 -1.56
N PRO A 79 2.15 24.33 -0.52
CA PRO A 79 0.78 24.19 -0.06
C PRO A 79 -0.22 24.40 -1.19
N SER A 80 -1.07 23.39 -1.43
CA SER A 80 -2.07 23.41 -2.50
C SER A 80 -3.19 22.42 -2.20
N LEU A 81 -4.34 22.61 -2.82
CA LEU A 81 -5.46 21.66 -2.71
C LEU A 81 -5.05 20.25 -3.13
N SER A 82 -4.30 20.12 -4.24
CA SER A 82 -3.84 18.80 -4.71
C SER A 82 -2.93 18.10 -3.72
N ARG A 83 -2.04 18.85 -3.02
CA ARG A 83 -1.21 18.29 -1.94
C ARG A 83 -2.08 17.82 -0.77
N THR A 84 -3.02 18.64 -0.34
CA THR A 84 -3.91 18.30 0.78
C THR A 84 -4.73 17.06 0.45
N LEU A 85 -5.37 17.02 -0.72
CA LEU A 85 -6.16 15.88 -1.17
C LEU A 85 -5.31 14.61 -1.30
N ALA A 86 -4.13 14.68 -1.93
CA ALA A 86 -3.23 13.53 -2.04
C ALA A 86 -2.76 13.06 -0.66
N THR A 87 -2.47 13.97 0.28
CA THR A 87 -2.10 13.61 1.66
C THR A 87 -3.24 12.87 2.35
N VAL A 88 -4.46 13.41 2.31
CA VAL A 88 -5.64 12.80 2.95
C VAL A 88 -5.93 11.44 2.35
N LEU A 89 -5.91 11.32 1.02
CA LEU A 89 -6.18 10.06 0.32
C LEU A 89 -5.13 8.99 0.62
N LEU A 90 -3.83 9.32 0.61
CA LEU A 90 -2.79 8.34 0.91
C LEU A 90 -2.78 7.93 2.39
N VAL A 91 -3.16 8.84 3.31
CA VAL A 91 -3.41 8.48 4.71
C VAL A 91 -4.62 7.55 4.82
N LEU A 92 -5.72 7.91 4.17
CA LEU A 92 -6.94 7.08 4.14
C LEU A 92 -6.67 5.69 3.56
N CYS A 93 -5.86 5.60 2.50
CA CYS A 93 -5.41 4.32 1.95
C CYS A 93 -4.76 3.45 3.04
N GLY A 94 -3.77 3.97 3.75
CA GLY A 94 -3.09 3.21 4.81
C GLY A 94 -4.03 2.83 5.96
N LEU A 95 -4.87 3.76 6.42
CA LEU A 95 -5.86 3.47 7.47
C LEU A 95 -6.89 2.42 7.02
N ALA A 96 -7.29 2.45 5.76
CA ALA A 96 -8.20 1.44 5.20
C ALA A 96 -7.53 0.05 5.09
N VAL A 97 -6.22 -0.01 4.76
CA VAL A 97 -5.45 -1.26 4.87
C VAL A 97 -5.47 -1.78 6.31
N ALA A 98 -5.23 -0.92 7.31
CA ALA A 98 -5.32 -1.32 8.72
C ALA A 98 -6.75 -1.77 9.10
N GLY A 99 -7.77 -1.10 8.58
CA GLY A 99 -9.17 -1.44 8.76
C GLY A 99 -9.55 -2.85 8.30
N GLN A 100 -8.89 -3.36 7.26
CA GLN A 100 -9.07 -4.76 6.82
C GLN A 100 -8.69 -5.76 7.92
N GLY A 101 -7.66 -5.46 8.72
CA GLY A 101 -7.26 -6.30 9.84
C GLY A 101 -8.16 -6.17 11.08
N VAL A 102 -8.80 -5.01 11.26
CA VAL A 102 -9.78 -4.78 12.34
C VAL A 102 -11.12 -5.45 12.04
N MET A 103 -11.48 -5.56 10.75
CA MET A 103 -12.71 -6.18 10.27
C MET A 103 -12.37 -7.43 9.42
N PRO A 104 -11.95 -8.54 10.04
CA PRO A 104 -11.56 -9.74 9.32
C PRO A 104 -12.76 -10.36 8.57
N ALA A 105 -12.50 -10.98 7.43
CA ALA A 105 -13.53 -11.71 6.70
C ALA A 105 -14.02 -12.92 7.49
N VAL A 106 -15.31 -13.20 7.41
CA VAL A 106 -15.93 -14.43 7.91
C VAL A 106 -16.13 -15.37 6.71
N MET A 107 -15.74 -16.62 6.86
CA MET A 107 -15.90 -17.61 5.80
C MET A 107 -17.04 -18.58 6.14
N ALA A 108 -17.94 -18.79 5.18
CA ALA A 108 -18.99 -19.81 5.26
C ALA A 108 -18.86 -20.77 4.07
N ASN A 109 -18.68 -22.04 4.32
CA ASN A 109 -18.49 -23.07 3.29
C ASN A 109 -17.38 -22.75 2.27
N GLY A 110 -16.28 -22.15 2.73
CA GLY A 110 -15.15 -21.79 1.87
C GLY A 110 -15.30 -20.49 1.07
N VAL A 111 -16.43 -19.78 1.23
CA VAL A 111 -16.71 -18.51 0.56
C VAL A 111 -16.89 -17.40 1.59
N ALA A 112 -16.53 -16.17 1.24
CA ALA A 112 -16.71 -15.02 2.13
C ALA A 112 -18.20 -14.76 2.39
N ASP A 113 -18.60 -14.80 3.67
CA ASP A 113 -19.96 -14.53 4.09
C ASP A 113 -20.27 -13.03 4.05
N VAL A 114 -20.89 -12.59 2.98
CA VAL A 114 -21.26 -11.19 2.76
C VAL A 114 -22.44 -10.72 3.64
N ALA A 115 -23.12 -11.62 4.35
CA ALA A 115 -24.12 -11.24 5.34
C ALA A 115 -23.45 -10.69 6.62
N SER A 116 -22.23 -11.11 6.92
CA SER A 116 -21.44 -10.62 8.04
C SER A 116 -21.07 -9.14 7.87
N ILE A 117 -21.29 -8.33 8.90
CA ILE A 117 -20.87 -6.92 8.96
C ILE A 117 -19.36 -6.81 8.83
N SER A 118 -18.60 -7.71 9.47
CA SER A 118 -17.14 -7.72 9.42
C SER A 118 -16.64 -7.96 8.00
N THR A 119 -17.19 -8.92 7.28
CA THR A 119 -16.83 -9.19 5.87
C THR A 119 -17.15 -8.00 4.97
N ARG A 120 -18.30 -7.38 5.12
CA ARG A 120 -18.65 -6.16 4.36
C ARG A 120 -17.68 -5.02 4.65
N GLY A 121 -17.37 -4.80 5.94
CA GLY A 121 -16.38 -3.81 6.34
C GLY A 121 -14.99 -4.07 5.76
N HIS A 122 -14.55 -5.34 5.74
CA HIS A 122 -13.30 -5.76 5.09
C HIS A 122 -13.27 -5.36 3.61
N PHE A 123 -14.33 -5.67 2.85
CA PHE A 123 -14.42 -5.33 1.44
C PHE A 123 -14.49 -3.82 1.19
N VAL A 124 -15.25 -3.09 2.02
CA VAL A 124 -15.31 -1.62 1.94
C VAL A 124 -13.93 -1.02 2.20
N CYS A 125 -13.21 -1.47 3.23
CA CYS A 125 -11.84 -1.05 3.51
C CYS A 125 -10.89 -1.38 2.34
N SER A 126 -11.02 -2.56 1.73
CA SER A 126 -10.24 -2.93 0.56
C SER A 126 -10.50 -1.99 -0.63
N LEU A 127 -11.75 -1.69 -0.92
CA LEU A 127 -12.13 -0.77 -1.99
C LEU A 127 -11.64 0.66 -1.72
N ILE A 128 -11.83 1.15 -0.50
CA ILE A 128 -11.34 2.48 -0.08
C ILE A 128 -9.82 2.56 -0.22
N SER A 129 -9.09 1.53 0.23
CA SER A 129 -7.62 1.54 0.14
C SER A 129 -7.13 1.64 -1.31
N ALA A 130 -7.72 0.85 -2.22
CA ALA A 130 -7.37 0.86 -3.64
C ALA A 130 -7.72 2.19 -4.32
N ALA A 131 -8.95 2.68 -4.11
CA ALA A 131 -9.41 3.93 -4.73
C ALA A 131 -8.65 5.16 -4.20
N ALA A 132 -8.46 5.25 -2.89
CA ALA A 132 -7.74 6.35 -2.25
C ALA A 132 -6.27 6.38 -2.68
N TRP A 133 -5.60 5.22 -2.77
CA TRP A 133 -4.26 5.15 -3.33
C TRP A 133 -4.21 5.58 -4.79
N ALA A 134 -5.07 5.04 -5.65
CA ALA A 134 -5.04 5.33 -7.08
C ALA A 134 -5.25 6.83 -7.35
N VAL A 135 -6.29 7.42 -6.76
CA VAL A 135 -6.56 8.86 -6.91
C VAL A 135 -5.45 9.70 -6.28
N GLY A 136 -5.01 9.36 -5.06
CA GLY A 136 -3.94 10.08 -4.37
C GLY A 136 -2.62 10.06 -5.15
N ALA A 137 -2.23 8.92 -5.71
CA ALA A 137 -1.04 8.77 -6.53
C ALA A 137 -1.14 9.56 -7.86
N LEU A 138 -2.30 9.52 -8.53
CA LEU A 138 -2.52 10.27 -9.78
C LEU A 138 -2.49 11.78 -9.56
N LEU A 139 -3.00 12.29 -8.44
CA LEU A 139 -2.90 13.71 -8.07
C LEU A 139 -1.45 14.18 -7.89
N LEU A 140 -0.51 13.28 -7.62
CA LEU A 140 0.91 13.60 -7.48
C LEU A 140 1.68 13.57 -8.81
N VAL A 141 1.16 13.01 -9.89
CA VAL A 141 1.86 12.90 -11.18
C VAL A 141 2.33 14.26 -11.70
N GLY A 142 1.44 15.25 -11.75
CA GLY A 142 1.79 16.62 -12.18
C GLY A 142 2.82 17.31 -11.29
N PRO A 143 2.64 17.32 -9.96
CA PRO A 143 3.65 17.80 -9.02
C PRO A 143 4.99 17.08 -9.14
N MET A 144 5.02 15.76 -9.21
CA MET A 144 6.25 14.97 -9.38
C MET A 144 7.00 15.35 -10.67
N LYS A 145 6.28 15.53 -11.80
CA LYS A 145 6.89 15.95 -13.07
C LYS A 145 7.63 17.29 -12.93
N ARG A 146 7.12 18.21 -12.12
CA ARG A 146 7.71 19.55 -11.91
C ARG A 146 8.76 19.60 -10.81
N ASN A 147 8.86 18.58 -9.99
CA ASN A 147 9.81 18.51 -8.88
C ASN A 147 11.09 17.79 -9.31
N PRO A 148 12.27 18.47 -9.34
CA PRO A 148 13.52 17.88 -9.81
C PRO A 148 13.90 16.56 -9.13
N TYR A 149 13.54 16.40 -7.85
CA TYR A 149 13.83 15.18 -7.07
C TYR A 149 12.88 14.02 -7.38
N TRP A 150 11.69 14.28 -7.93
CA TRP A 150 10.66 13.29 -8.20
C TRP A 150 10.40 13.03 -9.68
N GLN A 151 10.92 13.90 -10.58
CA GLN A 151 10.62 13.86 -12.02
C GLN A 151 11.00 12.57 -12.72
N ASN A 152 11.95 11.79 -12.19
CA ASN A 152 12.36 10.52 -12.79
C ASN A 152 11.41 9.34 -12.46
N VAL A 153 10.41 9.54 -11.60
CA VAL A 153 9.48 8.46 -11.18
C VAL A 153 8.01 8.73 -11.51
N TYR A 154 7.65 9.90 -12.06
CA TYR A 154 6.24 10.23 -12.30
C TYR A 154 5.57 9.32 -13.34
N ILE A 155 6.28 8.92 -14.40
CA ILE A 155 5.76 8.00 -15.42
C ILE A 155 5.53 6.62 -14.81
N VAL A 156 6.53 6.10 -14.09
CA VAL A 156 6.43 4.80 -13.43
C VAL A 156 5.32 4.81 -12.37
N SER A 157 5.16 5.90 -11.63
CA SER A 157 4.07 6.09 -10.68
C SER A 157 2.70 5.96 -11.36
N ALA A 158 2.49 6.69 -12.48
CA ALA A 158 1.24 6.61 -13.23
C ALA A 158 1.02 5.22 -13.85
N ALA A 159 2.07 4.63 -14.43
CA ALA A 159 1.99 3.30 -15.05
C ALA A 159 1.60 2.21 -14.04
N LEU A 160 2.18 2.22 -12.83
CA LEU A 160 1.84 1.24 -11.80
C LEU A 160 0.38 1.36 -11.35
N VAL A 161 -0.17 2.58 -11.25
CA VAL A 161 -1.59 2.78 -10.96
C VAL A 161 -2.46 2.19 -12.07
N VAL A 162 -2.17 2.54 -13.32
CA VAL A 162 -2.93 2.04 -14.48
C VAL A 162 -2.85 0.51 -14.57
N LEU A 163 -1.65 -0.07 -14.43
CA LEU A 163 -1.47 -1.52 -14.43
C LEU A 163 -2.27 -2.20 -13.33
N THR A 164 -2.28 -1.64 -12.10
CA THR A 164 -3.10 -2.19 -11.02
C THR A 164 -4.58 -2.20 -11.36
N LEU A 165 -5.09 -1.10 -11.93
CA LEU A 165 -6.50 -1.01 -12.33
C LEU A 165 -6.82 -1.97 -13.49
N VAL A 166 -5.95 -2.07 -14.49
CA VAL A 166 -6.12 -3.02 -15.60
C VAL A 166 -6.15 -4.45 -15.09
N VAL A 167 -5.22 -4.82 -14.20
CA VAL A 167 -5.19 -6.17 -13.60
C VAL A 167 -6.45 -6.44 -12.79
N ALA A 168 -6.87 -5.48 -11.96
CA ALA A 168 -8.07 -5.63 -11.14
C ALA A 168 -9.35 -5.81 -11.97
N LEU A 169 -9.42 -5.21 -13.16
CA LEU A 169 -10.58 -5.30 -14.05
C LEU A 169 -10.49 -6.48 -15.02
N ALA A 170 -9.32 -6.68 -15.64
CA ALA A 170 -9.15 -7.65 -16.72
C ALA A 170 -8.89 -9.08 -16.23
N LEU A 171 -8.25 -9.25 -15.08
CA LEU A 171 -7.91 -10.59 -14.55
C LEU A 171 -8.94 -11.13 -13.56
N ARG A 172 -9.93 -10.32 -13.19
CA ARG A 172 -11.00 -10.78 -12.32
C ARG A 172 -11.86 -11.82 -13.05
N GLY A 173 -11.96 -13.01 -12.47
CA GLY A 173 -12.70 -14.13 -13.06
C GLY A 173 -11.97 -14.88 -14.18
N THR A 174 -10.77 -14.45 -14.61
CA THR A 174 -9.94 -15.17 -15.57
C THR A 174 -8.81 -15.95 -14.90
N LEU A 175 -8.32 -15.50 -13.78
CA LEU A 175 -7.32 -16.17 -12.95
C LEU A 175 -7.92 -16.57 -11.59
N PRO A 176 -7.34 -17.58 -10.92
CA PRO A 176 -7.68 -17.87 -9.52
C PRO A 176 -7.53 -16.63 -8.65
N ASP A 177 -8.48 -16.42 -7.73
CA ASP A 177 -8.59 -15.19 -6.92
C ASP A 177 -7.30 -14.87 -6.15
N GLY A 178 -6.64 -15.88 -5.60
CA GLY A 178 -5.38 -15.70 -4.89
C GLY A 178 -4.26 -15.16 -5.77
N LEU A 179 -4.14 -15.64 -7.00
CA LEU A 179 -3.14 -15.17 -7.96
C LEU A 179 -3.46 -13.76 -8.45
N ALA A 180 -4.70 -13.51 -8.87
CA ALA A 180 -5.14 -12.19 -9.32
C ALA A 180 -4.92 -11.12 -8.26
N GLN A 181 -5.27 -11.41 -6.99
CA GLN A 181 -5.05 -10.50 -5.87
C GLN A 181 -3.56 -10.20 -5.64
N ARG A 182 -2.69 -11.23 -5.71
CA ARG A 182 -1.24 -11.04 -5.51
C ARG A 182 -0.59 -10.21 -6.60
N ILE A 183 -1.01 -10.39 -7.84
CA ILE A 183 -0.51 -9.55 -8.96
C ILE A 183 -0.90 -8.08 -8.72
N GLY A 184 -2.16 -7.80 -8.37
CA GLY A 184 -2.60 -6.44 -8.03
C GLY A 184 -1.86 -5.87 -6.83
N ASN A 185 -1.71 -6.65 -5.76
CA ASN A 185 -0.94 -6.25 -4.57
C ASN A 185 0.54 -6.02 -4.89
N ALA A 186 1.13 -6.75 -5.83
CA ALA A 186 2.52 -6.56 -6.23
C ALA A 186 2.75 -5.17 -6.85
N PHE A 187 1.89 -4.70 -7.76
CA PHE A 187 2.01 -3.35 -8.33
C PHE A 187 1.81 -2.25 -7.29
N PHE A 188 0.84 -2.43 -6.40
CA PHE A 188 0.61 -1.55 -5.26
C PHE A 188 1.85 -1.48 -4.34
N CYS A 189 2.42 -2.64 -4.00
CA CYS A 189 3.64 -2.79 -3.21
C CYS A 189 4.84 -2.11 -3.88
N VAL A 190 5.07 -2.39 -5.17
CA VAL A 190 6.18 -1.80 -5.95
C VAL A 190 6.08 -0.28 -5.96
N TRP A 191 4.86 0.28 -6.10
CA TRP A 191 4.67 1.72 -6.03
C TRP A 191 5.17 2.30 -4.68
N PHE A 192 4.70 1.74 -3.56
CA PHE A 192 5.12 2.21 -2.23
C PHE A 192 6.62 2.02 -1.98
N ILE A 193 7.19 0.89 -2.42
CA ILE A 193 8.64 0.64 -2.28
C ILE A 193 9.44 1.66 -3.09
N LEU A 194 9.09 1.93 -4.34
CA LEU A 194 9.78 2.91 -5.17
C LEU A 194 9.71 4.32 -4.57
N MET A 195 8.53 4.73 -4.10
CA MET A 195 8.36 6.03 -3.44
C MET A 195 9.13 6.10 -2.12
N SER A 196 9.18 5.00 -1.36
CA SER A 196 9.96 4.89 -0.13
C SER A 196 11.47 4.97 -0.38
N LEU A 197 11.96 4.31 -1.41
CA LEU A 197 13.36 4.44 -1.86
C LEU A 197 13.69 5.89 -2.22
N LYS A 198 12.79 6.59 -2.90
CA LYS A 198 12.97 8.03 -3.16
C LYS A 198 13.11 8.85 -1.88
N LEU A 199 12.32 8.55 -0.83
CA LEU A 199 12.46 9.21 0.47
C LEU A 199 13.82 8.92 1.12
N VAL A 200 14.34 7.70 1.01
CA VAL A 200 15.67 7.33 1.54
C VAL A 200 16.79 8.11 0.86
N TRP A 201 16.72 8.27 -0.47
CA TRP A 201 17.77 8.94 -1.27
C TRP A 201 17.65 10.46 -1.31
N LEU A 202 16.50 11.04 -0.95
CA LEU A 202 16.23 12.47 -0.99
C LEU A 202 17.09 13.25 0.02
N GLU A 203 17.32 12.70 1.19
CA GLU A 203 18.00 13.38 2.29
C GLU A 203 19.49 13.67 2.02
N PRO A 204 20.29 12.76 1.46
CA PRO A 204 21.66 13.03 1.08
C PRO A 204 21.80 14.15 0.03
N GLN A 205 20.88 14.25 -0.91
CA GLN A 205 20.89 15.26 -1.96
C GLN A 205 20.60 16.66 -1.42
N LEU A 206 19.68 16.79 -0.48
CA LEU A 206 19.38 18.06 0.20
C LEU A 206 20.54 18.51 1.09
N ALA A 207 21.20 17.58 1.79
CA ALA A 207 22.35 17.87 2.63
C ALA A 207 23.58 18.34 1.81
N SER A 208 23.78 17.81 0.61
CA SER A 208 24.86 18.21 -0.29
C SER A 208 24.61 19.60 -0.90
N SER A 209 23.37 19.92 -1.26
CA SER A 209 23.04 21.24 -1.83
C SER A 209 23.23 22.40 -0.85
N VAL A 210 22.98 22.15 0.45
CA VAL A 210 23.23 23.15 1.52
C VAL A 210 24.73 23.39 1.76
N ARG A 211 25.58 22.39 1.53
CA ARG A 211 27.04 22.54 1.71
C ARG A 211 27.72 23.27 0.56
N VAL A 212 27.16 23.26 -0.64
CA VAL A 212 27.71 23.91 -1.83
C VAL A 212 27.30 25.39 -1.90
N GLY A 213 26.24 25.80 -1.25
CA GLY A 213 25.81 27.19 -1.12
C GLY A 213 26.38 27.86 0.14
N GLY A 214 27.70 27.83 0.32
CA GLY A 214 28.39 28.61 1.37
C GLY A 214 28.16 30.11 1.17
N PRO A 215 28.26 30.93 2.24
CA PRO A 215 27.90 32.34 2.21
C PRO A 215 28.80 33.07 1.20
N VAL A 216 28.16 33.80 0.30
CA VAL A 216 28.79 34.86 -0.51
C VAL A 216 28.90 36.12 0.34
#